data_ed806869b76402e068ef066d39b4791b
#
_entry.id   ed806869b76402e068ef066d39b4791b
#
_cell.length_a   1.000
_cell.length_b   1.000
_cell.length_c   1.000
_cell.angle_alpha   90.00
_cell.angle_beta   90.00
_cell.angle_gamma   90.00
#
_symmetry.space_group_name_H-M   'P 1'
#
loop_
_entity.id
_entity.type
_entity.pdbx_description
1 polymer ?
#
loop_
_entity_poly.entity_id
_entity_poly.type
_entity_poly.pdbx_seq_one_letter_code
_entity_poly.pdbx_strand_id
1 'polypeptide(L)'
;MAGSAENELTVGLDIGTSKIVAIVGKKNTEGLVEIVGIGSHPSRGLKRGVVVNIETTVNAIQRAIEEAELMAGCQIHSVYAGIAGSHIRSMNSHGIVAVRDREVVQADIDRVIDAAQAVAIPADQKVLHILPQEYVIDNQEGIKEPLGMSGVRLEAKVHLVTCAVNAAQNIEKCVQKCDLDVDDIILEQLASSYAVLTEDEKELGVCMVDIGGGTTDMAIFTGGAIRHTA
;
A
#
# COMPACT_ATOMS: atom_id res chain seq x y z
N MET A 1 -19.73 16.44 -28.46
CA MET A 1 -19.96 16.37 -27.00
C MET A 1 -18.65 15.89 -26.41
N ALA A 2 -17.85 16.82 -25.88
CA ALA A 2 -16.62 16.49 -25.20
C ALA A 2 -17.01 15.90 -23.84
N GLY A 3 -16.68 14.62 -23.63
CA GLY A 3 -16.78 14.01 -22.31
C GLY A 3 -15.85 14.78 -21.37
N SER A 4 -16.41 15.34 -20.31
CA SER A 4 -15.67 15.88 -19.19
C SER A 4 -14.76 14.75 -18.68
N ALA A 5 -13.46 14.94 -18.76
CA ALA A 5 -12.55 14.18 -17.92
C ALA A 5 -12.99 14.49 -16.47
N GLU A 6 -13.73 13.61 -15.83
CA GLU A 6 -13.98 13.68 -14.41
C GLU A 6 -12.61 13.77 -13.75
N ASN A 7 -12.40 14.87 -13.03
CA ASN A 7 -11.20 15.05 -12.21
C ASN A 7 -11.19 13.94 -11.16
N GLU A 8 -10.44 12.89 -11.42
CA GLU A 8 -10.36 11.73 -10.54
C GLU A 8 -9.66 12.17 -9.25
N LEU A 9 -10.45 12.35 -8.20
CA LEU A 9 -9.97 12.66 -6.88
C LEU A 9 -9.51 11.34 -6.23
N THR A 10 -8.36 11.37 -5.61
CA THR A 10 -7.84 10.26 -4.79
C THR A 10 -7.72 10.75 -3.37
N VAL A 11 -8.24 9.98 -2.41
CA VAL A 11 -8.22 10.37 -1.00
C VAL A 11 -7.42 9.35 -0.21
N GLY A 12 -6.35 9.81 0.43
CA GLY A 12 -5.58 9.05 1.40
C GLY A 12 -6.06 9.34 2.82
N LEU A 13 -6.30 8.30 3.62
CA LEU A 13 -6.70 8.39 5.02
C LEU A 13 -5.65 7.68 5.90
N ASP A 14 -4.85 8.46 6.60
CA ASP A 14 -3.92 7.99 7.64
C ASP A 14 -4.67 7.89 8.97
N ILE A 15 -4.79 6.67 9.50
CA ILE A 15 -5.46 6.39 10.77
C ILE A 15 -4.39 6.14 11.84
N GLY A 16 -3.68 7.20 12.20
CA GLY A 16 -2.56 7.14 13.13
C GLY A 16 -2.94 7.12 14.62
N THR A 17 -2.00 6.75 15.48
CA THR A 17 -2.20 6.67 16.93
C THR A 17 -2.40 8.05 17.58
N SER A 18 -1.76 9.11 17.08
CA SER A 18 -1.85 10.45 17.65
C SER A 18 -2.79 11.38 16.90
N LYS A 19 -2.94 11.19 15.60
CA LYS A 19 -3.80 11.98 14.73
C LYS A 19 -4.35 11.11 13.61
N ILE A 20 -5.49 11.52 13.08
CA ILE A 20 -6.04 11.00 11.81
C ILE A 20 -5.93 12.12 10.79
N VAL A 21 -5.47 11.82 9.60
CA VAL A 21 -5.27 12.79 8.52
C VAL A 21 -5.94 12.29 7.25
N ALA A 22 -6.76 13.12 6.64
CA ALA A 22 -7.32 12.90 5.32
C ALA A 22 -6.66 13.87 4.33
N ILE A 23 -6.18 13.36 3.20
CA ILE A 23 -5.54 14.16 2.13
C ILE A 23 -6.29 13.91 0.84
N VAL A 24 -6.78 14.98 0.21
CA VAL A 24 -7.45 14.93 -1.09
C VAL A 24 -6.47 15.35 -2.17
N GLY A 25 -6.14 14.43 -3.06
CA GLY A 25 -5.30 14.64 -4.22
C GLY A 25 -6.12 14.68 -5.51
N LYS A 26 -5.72 15.53 -6.43
CA LYS A 26 -6.27 15.65 -7.78
C LYS A 26 -5.17 15.44 -8.80
N LYS A 27 -5.38 14.51 -9.73
CA LYS A 27 -4.43 14.28 -10.81
C LYS A 27 -4.58 15.39 -11.85
N ASN A 28 -3.52 16.12 -12.15
CA ASN A 28 -3.52 17.14 -13.19
C ASN A 28 -3.29 16.52 -14.58
N THR A 29 -3.36 17.34 -15.63
CA THR A 29 -3.18 16.92 -17.03
C THR A 29 -1.78 16.39 -17.34
N GLU A 30 -0.79 16.68 -16.51
CA GLU A 30 0.59 16.20 -16.61
C GLU A 30 0.81 14.89 -15.84
N GLY A 31 -0.25 14.39 -15.16
CA GLY A 31 -0.19 13.17 -14.36
C GLY A 31 0.36 13.37 -12.94
N LEU A 32 0.66 14.60 -12.54
CA LEU A 32 1.09 14.94 -11.18
C LEU A 32 -0.11 15.05 -10.24
N VAL A 33 0.07 14.65 -8.99
CA VAL A 33 -0.95 14.79 -7.94
C VAL A 33 -0.79 16.14 -7.26
N GLU A 34 -1.83 16.95 -7.32
CA GLU A 34 -1.95 18.22 -6.60
C GLU A 34 -2.81 18.01 -5.36
N ILE A 35 -2.34 18.44 -4.19
CA ILE A 35 -3.10 18.36 -2.95
C ILE A 35 -4.08 19.54 -2.90
N VAL A 36 -5.38 19.22 -2.92
CA VAL A 36 -6.47 20.21 -2.93
C VAL A 36 -7.21 20.33 -1.60
N GLY A 37 -7.04 19.34 -0.70
CA GLY A 37 -7.64 19.36 0.63
C GLY A 37 -6.86 18.54 1.65
N ILE A 38 -6.83 19.02 2.88
CA ILE A 38 -6.25 18.32 4.02
C ILE A 38 -7.17 18.54 5.21
N GLY A 39 -7.47 17.45 5.93
CA GLY A 39 -8.14 17.50 7.21
C GLY A 39 -7.37 16.70 8.25
N SER A 40 -7.31 17.18 9.49
CA SER A 40 -6.56 16.52 10.56
C SER A 40 -7.28 16.62 11.90
N HIS A 41 -7.41 15.49 12.59
CA HIS A 41 -8.05 15.45 13.90
C HIS A 41 -7.26 14.59 14.91
N PRO A 42 -7.15 15.00 16.18
CA PRO A 42 -6.50 14.17 17.19
C PRO A 42 -7.14 12.78 17.31
N SER A 43 -6.32 11.74 17.29
CA SER A 43 -6.74 10.35 17.46
C SER A 43 -6.72 9.96 18.95
N ARG A 44 -7.76 9.27 19.40
CA ARG A 44 -7.86 8.73 20.77
C ARG A 44 -8.38 7.29 20.80
N GLY A 45 -8.74 6.74 19.66
CA GLY A 45 -9.31 5.39 19.50
C GLY A 45 -8.29 4.31 19.15
N LEU A 46 -7.00 4.68 18.98
CA LEU A 46 -5.93 3.76 18.62
C LEU A 46 -4.88 3.63 19.72
N LYS A 47 -4.27 2.46 19.77
CA LYS A 47 -3.10 2.18 20.60
C LYS A 47 -2.09 1.36 19.80
N ARG A 48 -0.89 1.91 19.58
CA ARG A 48 0.19 1.25 18.83
C ARG A 48 -0.27 0.75 17.44
N GLY A 49 -0.95 1.62 16.68
CA GLY A 49 -1.45 1.29 15.34
C GLY A 49 -2.69 0.39 15.30
N VAL A 50 -3.25 -0.01 16.44
CA VAL A 50 -4.43 -0.89 16.50
C VAL A 50 -5.64 -0.13 17.04
N VAL A 51 -6.79 -0.27 16.38
CA VAL A 51 -8.07 0.30 16.83
C VAL A 51 -8.51 -0.41 18.11
N VAL A 52 -8.62 0.32 19.20
CA VAL A 52 -9.09 -0.17 20.51
C VAL A 52 -10.47 0.38 20.89
N ASN A 53 -10.95 1.41 20.20
CA ASN A 53 -12.28 1.96 20.36
C ASN A 53 -12.84 2.46 19.02
N ILE A 54 -13.82 1.73 18.48
CA ILE A 54 -14.42 2.00 17.17
C ILE A 54 -15.10 3.39 17.16
N GLU A 55 -15.95 3.71 18.16
CA GLU A 55 -16.73 4.94 18.14
C GLU A 55 -15.85 6.19 18.19
N THR A 56 -14.82 6.17 19.03
CA THR A 56 -13.88 7.28 19.13
C THR A 56 -13.08 7.44 17.83
N THR A 57 -12.70 6.32 17.18
CA THR A 57 -12.00 6.36 15.90
C THR A 57 -12.91 6.90 14.79
N VAL A 58 -14.14 6.43 14.71
CA VAL A 58 -15.15 6.93 13.75
C VAL A 58 -15.34 8.44 13.87
N ASN A 59 -15.55 8.95 15.09
CA ASN A 59 -15.71 10.39 15.31
C ASN A 59 -14.48 11.19 14.84
N ALA A 60 -13.28 10.67 15.06
CA ALA A 60 -12.06 11.34 14.63
C ALA A 60 -11.88 11.28 13.09
N ILE A 61 -12.24 10.17 12.44
CA ILE A 61 -12.25 10.06 10.98
C ILE A 61 -13.24 11.06 10.38
N GLN A 62 -14.47 11.09 10.87
CA GLN A 62 -15.51 12.03 10.39
C GLN A 62 -15.03 13.47 10.42
N ARG A 63 -14.40 13.90 11.51
CA ARG A 63 -13.86 15.26 11.65
C ARG A 63 -12.75 15.57 10.66
N ALA A 64 -11.82 14.62 10.44
CA ALA A 64 -10.76 14.79 9.48
C ALA A 64 -11.31 14.85 8.03
N ILE A 65 -12.28 14.02 7.71
CA ILE A 65 -12.96 14.00 6.41
C ILE A 65 -13.73 15.32 6.18
N GLU A 66 -14.57 15.76 7.14
CA GLU A 66 -15.31 17.03 7.06
C GLU A 66 -14.38 18.22 6.78
N GLU A 67 -13.22 18.28 7.44
CA GLU A 67 -12.24 19.36 7.23
C GLU A 67 -11.61 19.27 5.83
N ALA A 68 -11.25 18.06 5.37
CA ALA A 68 -10.69 17.86 4.04
C ALA A 68 -11.69 18.22 2.93
N GLU A 69 -12.97 17.84 3.07
CA GLU A 69 -14.06 18.18 2.16
C GLU A 69 -14.27 19.70 2.06
N LEU A 70 -14.30 20.38 3.21
CA LEU A 70 -14.44 21.85 3.26
C LEU A 70 -13.30 22.55 2.52
N MET A 71 -12.07 22.07 2.69
CA MET A 71 -10.90 22.66 2.03
C MET A 71 -10.88 22.35 0.54
N ALA A 72 -11.20 21.13 0.14
CA ALA A 72 -11.21 20.70 -1.25
C ALA A 72 -12.43 21.18 -2.04
N GLY A 73 -13.53 21.54 -1.37
CA GLY A 73 -14.80 21.90 -2.00
C GLY A 73 -15.49 20.73 -2.71
N CYS A 74 -15.31 19.51 -2.21
CA CYS A 74 -15.89 18.28 -2.76
C CYS A 74 -16.50 17.40 -1.68
N GLN A 75 -17.24 16.35 -2.08
CA GLN A 75 -17.62 15.25 -1.21
C GLN A 75 -16.69 14.07 -1.42
N ILE A 76 -16.34 13.38 -0.34
CA ILE A 76 -15.50 12.19 -0.34
C ILE A 76 -16.41 10.97 -0.20
N HIS A 77 -16.26 9.99 -1.09
CA HIS A 77 -17.06 8.77 -1.11
C HIS A 77 -16.23 7.51 -0.82
N SER A 78 -14.95 7.54 -1.18
CA SER A 78 -14.04 6.43 -0.94
C SER A 78 -12.64 6.91 -0.55
N VAL A 79 -11.88 6.04 0.10
CA VAL A 79 -10.54 6.34 0.60
C VAL A 79 -9.59 5.14 0.45
N TYR A 80 -8.32 5.44 0.27
CA TYR A 80 -7.22 4.52 0.54
C TYR A 80 -6.81 4.67 2.00
N ALA A 81 -6.98 3.62 2.80
CA ALA A 81 -6.72 3.67 4.23
C ALA A 81 -5.31 3.15 4.56
N GLY A 82 -4.55 3.88 5.35
CA GLY A 82 -3.26 3.47 5.88
C GLY A 82 -3.39 2.39 6.97
N ILE A 83 -2.43 1.47 7.02
CA ILE A 83 -2.28 0.50 8.10
C ILE A 83 -0.80 0.36 8.49
N ALA A 84 -0.53 0.40 9.80
CA ALA A 84 0.78 0.15 10.40
C ALA A 84 0.63 -0.53 11.76
N GLY A 85 1.74 -0.95 12.33
CA GLY A 85 1.80 -1.47 13.69
C GLY A 85 2.32 -2.89 13.82
N SER A 86 2.49 -3.34 15.06
CA SER A 86 3.17 -4.59 15.42
C SER A 86 2.49 -5.88 14.93
N HIS A 87 1.30 -5.79 14.36
CA HIS A 87 0.56 -6.92 13.75
C HIS A 87 0.90 -7.13 12.27
N ILE A 88 1.67 -6.23 11.68
CA ILE A 88 2.24 -6.40 10.34
C ILE A 88 3.37 -7.43 10.41
N ARG A 89 3.40 -8.32 9.44
CA ARG A 89 4.47 -9.29 9.23
C ARG A 89 4.92 -9.23 7.79
N SER A 90 6.18 -9.54 7.56
CA SER A 90 6.69 -9.64 6.20
C SER A 90 7.62 -10.83 6.04
N MET A 91 7.72 -11.33 4.82
CA MET A 91 8.64 -12.39 4.42
C MET A 91 8.98 -12.26 2.96
N ASN A 92 10.17 -12.70 2.59
CA ASN A 92 10.53 -12.85 1.19
C ASN A 92 10.17 -14.27 0.73
N SER A 93 9.59 -14.36 -0.44
CA SER A 93 9.23 -15.63 -1.08
C SER A 93 9.65 -15.62 -2.55
N HIS A 94 9.66 -16.78 -3.16
CA HIS A 94 9.90 -16.91 -4.59
C HIS A 94 8.97 -17.93 -5.23
N GLY A 95 8.55 -17.66 -6.45
CA GLY A 95 7.80 -18.56 -7.30
C GLY A 95 8.62 -18.95 -8.50
N ILE A 96 8.33 -20.11 -9.07
CA ILE A 96 8.99 -20.63 -10.28
C ILE A 96 7.93 -21.25 -11.18
N VAL A 97 7.93 -20.89 -12.46
CA VAL A 97 7.05 -21.47 -13.47
C VAL A 97 7.81 -21.74 -14.78
N ALA A 98 7.33 -22.72 -15.55
CA ALA A 98 7.81 -22.93 -16.90
C ALA A 98 7.13 -21.95 -17.87
N VAL A 99 7.90 -21.36 -18.78
CA VAL A 99 7.42 -20.53 -19.90
C VAL A 99 7.07 -21.44 -21.07
N ARG A 100 5.79 -21.40 -21.52
CA ARG A 100 5.28 -22.38 -22.48
C ARG A 100 5.82 -22.18 -23.91
N ASP A 101 5.78 -20.96 -24.39
CA ASP A 101 6.08 -20.62 -25.78
C ASP A 101 7.47 -19.98 -25.96
N ARG A 102 8.36 -20.17 -24.97
CA ARG A 102 9.73 -19.61 -24.94
C ARG A 102 9.77 -18.06 -24.97
N GLU A 103 8.65 -17.42 -24.79
CA GLU A 103 8.52 -15.97 -24.64
C GLU A 103 7.57 -15.69 -23.46
N VAL A 104 8.00 -14.86 -22.53
CA VAL A 104 7.24 -14.53 -21.33
C VAL A 104 6.05 -13.67 -21.70
N VAL A 105 4.86 -14.14 -21.37
CA VAL A 105 3.59 -13.41 -21.53
C VAL A 105 3.02 -13.03 -20.16
N GLN A 106 2.04 -12.12 -20.11
CA GLN A 106 1.43 -11.66 -18.86
C GLN A 106 0.91 -12.85 -18.02
N ALA A 107 0.31 -13.84 -18.64
CA ALA A 107 -0.17 -15.04 -17.93
C ALA A 107 0.94 -15.85 -17.23
N ASP A 108 2.19 -15.76 -17.70
CA ASP A 108 3.33 -16.39 -17.01
C ASP A 108 3.74 -15.57 -15.79
N ILE A 109 3.69 -14.24 -15.90
CA ILE A 109 3.96 -13.32 -14.80
C ILE A 109 2.90 -13.52 -13.69
N ASP A 110 1.63 -13.58 -14.06
CA ASP A 110 0.55 -13.80 -13.08
C ASP A 110 0.75 -15.16 -12.38
N ARG A 111 1.05 -16.23 -13.12
CA ARG A 111 1.29 -17.57 -12.56
C ARG A 111 2.53 -17.63 -11.64
N VAL A 112 3.60 -16.91 -11.96
CA VAL A 112 4.80 -16.94 -11.13
C VAL A 112 4.59 -16.15 -9.83
N ILE A 113 3.82 -15.07 -9.88
CA ILE A 113 3.39 -14.34 -8.67
C ILE A 113 2.46 -15.20 -7.82
N ASP A 114 1.48 -15.89 -8.43
CA ASP A 114 0.62 -16.84 -7.70
C ASP A 114 1.43 -17.96 -7.04
N ALA A 115 2.44 -18.50 -7.74
CA ALA A 115 3.33 -19.50 -7.17
C ALA A 115 4.15 -18.94 -5.98
N ALA A 116 4.58 -17.68 -6.05
CA ALA A 116 5.29 -17.03 -4.95
C ALA A 116 4.41 -16.78 -3.72
N GLN A 117 3.08 -16.63 -3.92
CA GLN A 117 2.10 -16.47 -2.83
C GLN A 117 1.73 -17.79 -2.15
N ALA A 118 2.01 -18.93 -2.76
CA ALA A 118 1.61 -20.25 -2.26
C ALA A 118 2.42 -20.66 -1.02
N VAL A 119 2.52 -19.76 -0.05
CA VAL A 119 3.16 -19.98 1.25
C VAL A 119 2.12 -20.15 2.35
N ALA A 120 2.45 -20.91 3.38
CA ALA A 120 1.56 -21.09 4.50
C ALA A 120 1.45 -19.80 5.32
N ILE A 121 0.27 -19.17 5.28
CA ILE A 121 -0.05 -17.96 6.06
C ILE A 121 -0.94 -18.41 7.24
N PRO A 122 -0.65 -17.96 8.49
CA PRO A 122 -1.52 -18.22 9.63
C PRO A 122 -2.96 -17.76 9.39
N ALA A 123 -3.94 -18.49 9.90
CA ALA A 123 -5.37 -18.23 9.67
C ALA A 123 -5.86 -16.86 10.20
N ASP A 124 -5.12 -16.26 11.12
CA ASP A 124 -5.37 -14.93 11.68
C ASP A 124 -4.69 -13.80 10.90
N GLN A 125 -3.98 -14.14 9.82
CA GLN A 125 -3.30 -13.20 8.93
C GLN A 125 -3.95 -13.19 7.52
N LYS A 126 -3.90 -12.04 6.85
CA LYS A 126 -4.22 -11.92 5.42
C LYS A 126 -3.05 -11.26 4.68
N VAL A 127 -2.86 -11.59 3.41
CA VAL A 127 -1.92 -10.87 2.53
C VAL A 127 -2.43 -9.44 2.37
N LEU A 128 -1.56 -8.48 2.61
CA LEU A 128 -1.80 -7.06 2.41
C LEU A 128 -1.19 -6.61 1.07
N HIS A 129 0.10 -6.92 0.87
CA HIS A 129 0.81 -6.58 -0.36
C HIS A 129 1.69 -7.72 -0.83
N ILE A 130 1.85 -7.79 -2.15
CA ILE A 130 2.80 -8.64 -2.85
C ILE A 130 3.64 -7.72 -3.70
N LEU A 131 4.88 -7.55 -3.32
CA LEU A 131 5.77 -6.56 -3.91
C LEU A 131 6.89 -7.29 -4.66
N PRO A 132 6.83 -7.36 -6.00
CA PRO A 132 7.90 -7.96 -6.81
C PRO A 132 9.22 -7.23 -6.54
N GLN A 133 10.28 -8.01 -6.34
CA GLN A 133 11.63 -7.49 -6.12
C GLN A 133 12.47 -7.58 -7.39
N GLU A 134 12.44 -8.73 -8.02
CA GLU A 134 13.10 -9.01 -9.30
C GLU A 134 12.53 -10.29 -9.91
N TYR A 135 12.74 -10.42 -11.21
CA TYR A 135 12.50 -11.64 -11.94
C TYR A 135 13.83 -12.26 -12.40
N VAL A 136 13.81 -13.60 -12.57
CA VAL A 136 14.93 -14.35 -13.10
C VAL A 136 14.42 -15.19 -14.28
N ILE A 137 15.06 -15.06 -15.44
CA ILE A 137 14.75 -15.87 -16.62
C ILE A 137 15.95 -16.78 -16.86
N ASP A 138 15.71 -18.11 -16.79
CA ASP A 138 16.73 -19.15 -16.84
C ASP A 138 17.79 -18.92 -15.76
N ASN A 139 18.91 -18.25 -16.09
CA ASN A 139 19.97 -17.90 -15.15
C ASN A 139 20.29 -16.41 -15.13
N GLN A 140 19.48 -15.58 -15.78
CA GLN A 140 19.63 -14.13 -15.82
C GLN A 140 18.83 -13.49 -14.68
N GLU A 141 19.51 -12.96 -13.68
CA GLU A 141 18.93 -12.26 -12.53
C GLU A 141 18.77 -10.74 -12.80
N GLY A 142 18.08 -10.05 -11.89
CA GLY A 142 17.96 -8.59 -11.90
C GLY A 142 16.98 -8.03 -12.93
N ILE A 143 16.10 -8.86 -13.48
CA ILE A 143 15.10 -8.43 -14.47
C ILE A 143 13.95 -7.76 -13.72
N LYS A 144 13.60 -6.53 -14.11
CA LYS A 144 12.44 -5.80 -13.55
C LYS A 144 11.19 -5.97 -14.41
N GLU A 145 11.34 -6.05 -15.72
CA GLU A 145 10.24 -6.18 -16.68
C GLU A 145 10.47 -7.42 -17.56
N PRO A 146 9.94 -8.60 -17.19
CA PRO A 146 10.19 -9.84 -17.90
C PRO A 146 9.32 -10.02 -19.16
N LEU A 147 8.26 -9.21 -19.34
CA LEU A 147 7.31 -9.33 -20.45
C LEU A 147 8.02 -9.27 -21.81
N GLY A 148 7.73 -10.24 -22.70
CA GLY A 148 8.31 -10.33 -24.04
C GLY A 148 9.73 -10.89 -24.08
N MET A 149 10.35 -11.18 -22.94
CA MET A 149 11.70 -11.79 -22.92
C MET A 149 11.64 -13.28 -23.25
N SER A 150 12.67 -13.78 -23.93
CA SER A 150 12.78 -15.20 -24.28
C SER A 150 13.39 -16.00 -23.14
N GLY A 151 12.82 -17.19 -22.87
CA GLY A 151 13.33 -18.12 -21.86
C GLY A 151 12.42 -19.32 -21.70
N VAL A 152 12.82 -20.29 -20.89
CA VAL A 152 12.04 -21.51 -20.60
C VAL A 152 11.57 -21.60 -19.15
N ARG A 153 12.22 -20.83 -18.26
CA ARG A 153 11.91 -20.78 -16.83
C ARG A 153 11.86 -19.33 -16.37
N LEU A 154 10.74 -18.97 -15.75
CA LEU A 154 10.54 -17.67 -15.11
C LEU A 154 10.46 -17.88 -13.58
N GLU A 155 11.26 -17.11 -12.84
CA GLU A 155 11.17 -17.00 -11.38
C GLU A 155 10.81 -15.57 -10.99
N ALA A 156 10.05 -15.39 -9.90
CA ALA A 156 9.81 -14.11 -9.27
C ALA A 156 10.23 -14.16 -7.81
N LYS A 157 11.08 -13.23 -7.39
CA LYS A 157 11.35 -12.96 -5.99
C LYS A 157 10.42 -11.85 -5.52
N VAL A 158 9.68 -12.07 -4.44
CA VAL A 158 8.67 -11.14 -3.95
C VAL A 158 8.84 -10.88 -2.46
N HIS A 159 8.47 -9.67 -2.03
CA HIS A 159 8.28 -9.34 -0.62
C HIS A 159 6.78 -9.42 -0.32
N LEU A 160 6.39 -10.34 0.55
CA LEU A 160 5.02 -10.52 1.00
C LEU A 160 4.83 -9.77 2.31
N VAL A 161 3.82 -8.92 2.36
CA VAL A 161 3.39 -8.25 3.59
C VAL A 161 2.03 -8.79 3.99
N THR A 162 1.90 -9.18 5.24
CA THR A 162 0.64 -9.65 5.83
C THR A 162 0.25 -8.79 7.02
N CYS A 163 -1.04 -8.75 7.32
CA CYS A 163 -1.56 -8.08 8.51
C CYS A 163 -2.58 -8.97 9.23
N ALA A 164 -2.80 -8.71 10.52
CA ALA A 164 -3.87 -9.39 11.24
C ALA A 164 -5.24 -9.07 10.63
N VAL A 165 -6.03 -10.12 10.36
CA VAL A 165 -7.35 -10.00 9.73
C VAL A 165 -8.26 -9.06 10.51
N ASN A 166 -8.30 -9.19 11.84
CA ASN A 166 -9.13 -8.36 12.70
C ASN A 166 -8.71 -6.89 12.73
N ALA A 167 -7.40 -6.58 12.58
CA ALA A 167 -6.91 -5.21 12.53
C ALA A 167 -7.40 -4.50 11.26
N ALA A 168 -7.24 -5.13 10.10
CA ALA A 168 -7.75 -4.61 8.84
C ALA A 168 -9.28 -4.45 8.85
N GLN A 169 -10.01 -5.47 9.33
CA GLN A 169 -11.47 -5.40 9.44
C GLN A 169 -11.96 -4.28 10.37
N ASN A 170 -11.23 -3.95 11.43
CA ASN A 170 -11.59 -2.85 12.32
C ASN A 170 -11.38 -1.48 11.65
N ILE A 171 -10.34 -1.32 10.82
CA ILE A 171 -10.14 -0.14 10.00
C ILE A 171 -11.29 0.00 9.00
N GLU A 172 -11.57 -1.06 8.22
CA GLU A 172 -12.69 -1.08 7.25
C GLU A 172 -14.02 -0.70 7.92
N LYS A 173 -14.33 -1.28 9.09
CA LYS A 173 -15.54 -0.95 9.85
C LYS A 173 -15.60 0.51 10.31
N CYS A 174 -14.46 1.09 10.72
CA CYS A 174 -14.41 2.50 11.10
C CYS A 174 -14.72 3.40 9.92
N VAL A 175 -14.14 3.13 8.76
CA VAL A 175 -14.34 3.90 7.53
C VAL A 175 -15.79 3.76 7.04
N GLN A 176 -16.31 2.53 6.96
CA GLN A 176 -17.70 2.26 6.55
C GLN A 176 -18.74 2.92 7.45
N LYS A 177 -18.47 3.05 8.77
CA LYS A 177 -19.35 3.77 9.70
C LYS A 177 -19.34 5.30 9.50
N CYS A 178 -18.44 5.81 8.68
CA CYS A 178 -18.42 7.20 8.23
C CYS A 178 -19.10 7.38 6.85
N ASP A 179 -19.85 6.37 6.38
CA ASP A 179 -20.49 6.32 5.05
C ASP A 179 -19.48 6.44 3.89
N LEU A 180 -18.27 5.88 4.09
CA LEU A 180 -17.17 5.85 3.12
C LEU A 180 -16.86 4.42 2.68
N ASP A 181 -16.51 4.25 1.42
CA ASP A 181 -15.95 3.01 0.90
C ASP A 181 -14.43 2.97 1.09
N VAL A 182 -13.88 1.78 1.25
CA VAL A 182 -12.43 1.55 1.28
C VAL A 182 -12.01 0.99 -0.07
N ASP A 183 -11.27 1.80 -0.86
CA ASP A 183 -10.75 1.36 -2.15
C ASP A 183 -9.65 0.31 -1.96
N ASP A 184 -8.72 0.55 -1.03
CA ASP A 184 -7.71 -0.42 -0.61
C ASP A 184 -7.12 -0.04 0.75
N ILE A 185 -6.43 -1.01 1.38
CA ILE A 185 -5.65 -0.80 2.61
C ILE A 185 -4.17 -0.85 2.26
N ILE A 186 -3.46 0.23 2.53
CA ILE A 186 -2.08 0.42 2.13
C ILE A 186 -1.15 0.42 3.35
N LEU A 187 -0.06 -0.31 3.27
CA LEU A 187 1.00 -0.25 4.28
C LEU A 187 1.59 1.17 4.34
N GLU A 188 1.58 1.79 5.53
CA GLU A 188 1.98 3.20 5.69
C GLU A 188 3.43 3.44 5.25
N GLN A 189 4.39 2.53 5.59
CA GLN A 189 5.78 2.67 5.16
C GLN A 189 5.92 2.63 3.64
N LEU A 190 5.08 1.86 2.94
CA LEU A 190 5.08 1.83 1.49
C LEU A 190 4.57 3.15 0.92
N ALA A 191 3.45 3.66 1.43
CA ALA A 191 2.89 4.95 1.02
C ALA A 191 3.88 6.10 1.26
N SER A 192 4.46 6.18 2.46
CA SER A 192 5.48 7.17 2.82
C SER A 192 6.69 7.12 1.89
N SER A 193 7.13 5.92 1.48
CA SER A 193 8.27 5.76 0.58
C SER A 193 8.05 6.39 -0.80
N TYR A 194 6.83 6.37 -1.31
CA TYR A 194 6.49 7.04 -2.57
C TYR A 194 6.49 8.56 -2.46
N ALA A 195 6.22 9.10 -1.27
CA ALA A 195 6.16 10.53 -1.05
C ALA A 195 7.55 11.16 -0.79
N VAL A 196 8.48 10.41 -0.18
CA VAL A 196 9.72 10.99 0.35
C VAL A 196 11.00 10.44 -0.26
N LEU A 197 10.98 9.27 -0.91
CA LEU A 197 12.17 8.66 -1.51
C LEU A 197 12.18 8.84 -3.03
N THR A 198 13.37 9.15 -3.54
CA THR A 198 13.64 9.12 -4.99
C THR A 198 13.93 7.70 -5.47
N GLU A 199 13.79 7.44 -6.76
CA GLU A 199 14.14 6.14 -7.34
C GLU A 199 15.65 5.85 -7.21
N ASP A 200 16.52 6.86 -7.30
CA ASP A 200 17.96 6.71 -7.11
C ASP A 200 18.30 6.26 -5.68
N GLU A 201 17.62 6.81 -4.66
CA GLU A 201 17.80 6.39 -3.27
C GLU A 201 17.37 4.93 -3.06
N LYS A 202 16.24 4.53 -3.65
CA LYS A 202 15.76 3.14 -3.61
C LYS A 202 16.71 2.19 -4.34
N GLU A 203 17.31 2.62 -5.46
CA GLU A 203 18.28 1.82 -6.22
C GLU A 203 19.59 1.64 -5.45
N LEU A 204 20.16 2.72 -4.92
CA LEU A 204 21.44 2.70 -4.19
C LEU A 204 21.34 1.99 -2.83
N GLY A 205 20.18 2.02 -2.22
CA GLY A 205 19.93 1.45 -0.90
C GLY A 205 19.64 2.50 0.14
N VAL A 206 18.42 2.42 0.74
CA VAL A 206 17.97 3.36 1.75
C VAL A 206 17.12 2.65 2.80
N CYS A 207 17.25 3.09 4.04
CA CYS A 207 16.35 2.71 5.13
C CYS A 207 15.46 3.91 5.44
N MET A 208 14.17 3.78 5.18
CA MET A 208 13.16 4.72 5.62
C MET A 208 12.69 4.33 7.02
N VAL A 209 12.62 5.30 7.92
CA VAL A 209 12.11 5.13 9.28
C VAL A 209 10.96 6.10 9.50
N ASP A 210 9.78 5.57 9.75
CA ASP A 210 8.59 6.34 10.10
C ASP A 210 8.40 6.31 11.62
N ILE A 211 8.46 7.49 12.25
CA ILE A 211 8.35 7.62 13.71
C ILE A 211 7.01 8.26 14.03
N GLY A 212 6.02 7.42 14.31
CA GLY A 212 4.67 7.81 14.64
C GLY A 212 4.45 8.11 16.14
N GLY A 213 3.19 8.35 16.51
CA GLY A 213 2.78 8.61 17.90
C GLY A 213 2.73 7.36 18.78
N GLY A 214 2.78 6.16 18.22
CA GLY A 214 2.67 4.89 18.97
C GLY A 214 3.40 3.72 18.36
N THR A 215 3.92 3.88 17.15
CA THR A 215 4.73 2.91 16.40
C THR A 215 5.98 3.58 15.88
N THR A 216 6.98 2.80 15.57
CA THR A 216 8.10 3.16 14.72
C THR A 216 8.25 2.05 13.72
N ASP A 217 8.09 2.38 12.47
CA ASP A 217 8.00 1.44 11.38
C ASP A 217 9.16 1.68 10.41
N MET A 218 9.73 0.63 9.82
CA MET A 218 10.83 0.79 8.88
C MET A 218 10.59 0.03 7.58
N ALA A 219 11.20 0.55 6.51
CA ALA A 219 11.27 -0.12 5.22
C ALA A 219 12.67 0.03 4.62
N ILE A 220 13.26 -1.07 4.18
CA ILE A 220 14.59 -1.10 3.56
C ILE A 220 14.43 -1.37 2.07
N PHE A 221 15.00 -0.50 1.25
CA PHE A 221 15.01 -0.60 -0.20
C PHE A 221 16.45 -0.79 -0.70
N THR A 222 16.63 -1.58 -1.74
CA THR A 222 17.87 -1.69 -2.52
C THR A 222 17.56 -2.32 -3.87
N GLY A 223 18.25 -1.88 -4.93
CA GLY A 223 17.97 -2.30 -6.29
C GLY A 223 16.55 -1.89 -6.75
N GLY A 224 16.04 -0.73 -6.27
CA GLY A 224 14.71 -0.22 -6.59
C GLY A 224 13.55 -0.99 -5.96
N ALA A 225 13.82 -1.99 -5.11
CA ALA A 225 12.78 -2.85 -4.53
C ALA A 225 12.87 -2.89 -3.00
N ILE A 226 11.71 -3.08 -2.38
CA ILE A 226 11.62 -3.28 -0.93
C ILE A 226 12.17 -4.67 -0.56
N ARG A 227 13.05 -4.72 0.45
CA ARG A 227 13.71 -5.95 0.89
C ARG A 227 13.28 -6.40 2.27
N HIS A 228 12.90 -5.44 3.12
CA HIS A 228 12.49 -5.71 4.49
C HIS A 228 11.54 -4.64 4.99
N THR A 229 10.56 -5.04 5.80
CA THR A 229 9.66 -4.14 6.57
C THR A 229 9.58 -4.64 8.01
N ALA A 230 9.56 -3.72 8.96
CA ALA A 230 9.43 -4.02 10.39
C ALA A 230 8.72 -2.90 11.14
#